data_c73806cc4d553808a40ef58e9862436e
#
_entry.id   c73806cc4d553808a40ef58e9862436e
#
_cell.length_a   1.000
_cell.length_b   1.000
_cell.length_c   1.000
_cell.angle_alpha   90.00
_cell.angle_beta   90.00
_cell.angle_gamma   90.00
#
_symmetry.space_group_name_H-M   'P 1'
#
loop_
_entity.id
_entity.type
_entity.pdbx_description
1 polymer ?
#
loop_
_entity_poly.entity_id
_entity_poly.type
_entity_poly.pdbx_seq_one_letter_code
_entity_poly.pdbx_strand_id
1 'polypeptide(L)'
;MLTVLTALTTLGGCTAARWYLNRTSRRDSEYAGGRVKLRSLWNEGAAFGLGIRFDMVVAASFAALGALWTQRKRSPVGVGLILGGGLSNLLERLRQGKVYDYVQFPKAPGRIKQYIFNLADFAILLGGLCLSLRKKKR
;
A
#
# COMPACT_ATOMS: atom_id res chain seq x y z
N MET A 1 12.92 17.28 4.21
CA MET A 1 13.87 16.15 4.27
C MET A 1 13.25 14.88 4.85
N LEU A 2 12.65 14.91 6.06
CA LEU A 2 12.08 13.71 6.69
C LEU A 2 11.00 13.00 5.85
N THR A 3 10.06 13.75 5.26
CA THR A 3 9.01 13.17 4.38
C THR A 3 9.60 12.42 3.19
N VAL A 4 10.59 13.00 2.53
CA VAL A 4 11.25 12.37 1.38
C VAL A 4 12.00 11.11 1.80
N LEU A 5 12.73 11.17 2.92
CA LEU A 5 13.43 10.00 3.45
C LEU A 5 12.46 8.87 3.79
N THR A 6 11.37 9.19 4.49
CA THR A 6 10.33 8.20 4.83
C THR A 6 9.69 7.62 3.55
N ALA A 7 9.40 8.45 2.56
CA ALA A 7 8.82 7.98 1.31
C ALA A 7 9.76 7.03 0.54
N LEU A 8 11.04 7.38 0.46
CA LEU A 8 12.04 6.55 -0.22
C LEU A 8 12.28 5.21 0.50
N THR A 9 12.37 5.22 1.82
CA THR A 9 12.54 3.98 2.62
C THR A 9 11.30 3.10 2.51
N THR A 10 10.10 3.68 2.55
CA THR A 10 8.84 2.96 2.37
C THR A 10 8.75 2.35 0.97
N LEU A 11 9.03 3.13 -0.06
CA LEU A 11 9.05 2.66 -1.45
C LEU A 11 10.05 1.51 -1.65
N GLY A 12 11.26 1.66 -1.14
CA GLY A 12 12.29 0.62 -1.18
C GLY A 12 11.88 -0.65 -0.45
N GLY A 13 11.31 -0.53 0.75
CA GLY A 13 10.81 -1.66 1.53
C GLY A 13 9.66 -2.39 0.83
N CYS A 14 8.70 -1.67 0.28
CA CYS A 14 7.58 -2.25 -0.48
C CYS A 14 8.08 -2.99 -1.73
N THR A 15 9.03 -2.41 -2.45
CA THR A 15 9.62 -3.02 -3.66
C THR A 15 10.41 -4.27 -3.31
N ALA A 16 11.22 -4.22 -2.27
CA ALA A 16 12.01 -5.36 -1.79
C ALA A 16 11.12 -6.52 -1.30
N ALA A 17 10.07 -6.23 -0.52
CA ALA A 17 9.13 -7.23 -0.03
C ALA A 17 8.42 -7.95 -1.20
N ARG A 18 7.94 -7.18 -2.17
CA ARG A 18 7.28 -7.70 -3.36
C ARG A 18 8.21 -8.57 -4.21
N TRP A 19 9.42 -8.09 -4.45
CA TRP A 19 10.42 -8.83 -5.20
C TRP A 19 10.77 -10.15 -4.50
N TYR A 20 11.01 -10.11 -3.18
CA TYR A 20 11.33 -11.30 -2.39
C TYR A 20 10.19 -12.32 -2.41
N LEU A 21 8.96 -11.90 -2.10
CA LEU A 21 7.80 -12.80 -2.02
C LEU A 21 7.38 -13.36 -3.36
N ASN A 22 7.55 -12.61 -4.45
CA ASN A 22 7.24 -13.10 -5.78
C ASN A 22 8.23 -14.18 -6.27
N ARG A 23 9.45 -14.20 -5.73
CA ARG A 23 10.52 -15.14 -6.14
C ARG A 23 10.71 -16.33 -5.20
N THR A 24 10.17 -16.27 -3.99
CA THR A 24 10.35 -17.35 -3.00
C THR A 24 9.21 -18.36 -3.07
N SER A 25 9.51 -19.60 -2.60
CA SER A 25 8.54 -20.68 -2.44
C SER A 25 7.60 -20.49 -1.23
N ARG A 26 7.57 -19.33 -0.59
CA ARG A 26 6.72 -19.05 0.58
C ARG A 26 5.25 -18.76 0.24
N ARG A 27 4.88 -18.91 -1.01
CA ARG A 27 3.48 -18.83 -1.45
C ARG A 27 2.66 -19.87 -0.68
N ASP A 28 1.47 -19.45 -0.24
CA ASP A 28 0.53 -20.26 0.55
C ASP A 28 1.01 -20.68 1.95
N SER A 29 2.12 -20.11 2.44
CA SER A 29 2.56 -20.30 3.82
C SER A 29 1.59 -19.66 4.80
N GLU A 30 1.34 -20.34 5.91
CA GLU A 30 0.48 -19.87 6.98
C GLU A 30 1.29 -19.55 8.23
N TYR A 31 0.91 -18.47 8.91
CA TYR A 31 1.56 -17.99 10.13
C TYR A 31 0.51 -17.68 11.21
N ALA A 32 0.98 -17.63 12.46
CA ALA A 32 0.14 -17.29 13.63
C ALA A 32 -1.14 -18.16 13.72
N GLY A 33 -1.01 -19.46 13.50
CA GLY A 33 -2.16 -20.38 13.56
C GLY A 33 -3.19 -20.14 12.46
N GLY A 34 -2.74 -19.77 11.26
CA GLY A 34 -3.61 -19.48 10.10
C GLY A 34 -4.30 -18.11 10.15
N ARG A 35 -3.87 -17.20 11.04
CA ARG A 35 -4.38 -15.82 11.07
C ARG A 35 -3.79 -14.96 9.97
N VAL A 36 -2.59 -15.28 9.53
CA VAL A 36 -1.90 -14.61 8.40
C VAL A 36 -1.54 -15.68 7.38
N LYS A 37 -1.92 -15.45 6.14
CA LYS A 37 -1.59 -16.34 5.02
C LYS A 37 -0.93 -15.54 3.91
N LEU A 38 0.17 -16.07 3.38
CA LEU A 38 0.76 -15.51 2.17
C LEU A 38 0.07 -16.09 0.95
N ARG A 39 -0.31 -15.21 0.04
CA ARG A 39 -0.97 -15.53 -1.23
C ARG A 39 -0.15 -14.98 -2.39
N SER A 40 -0.57 -15.28 -3.58
CA SER A 40 -0.04 -14.70 -4.81
C SER A 40 -1.21 -14.27 -5.68
N LEU A 41 -1.51 -12.98 -5.64
CA LEU A 41 -2.58 -12.40 -6.44
C LEU A 41 -2.06 -11.19 -7.22
N TRP A 42 -2.24 -11.22 -8.53
CA TRP A 42 -2.05 -10.06 -9.40
C TRP A 42 -3.37 -9.32 -9.57
N ASN A 43 -3.49 -8.17 -8.94
CA ASN A 43 -4.69 -7.35 -8.93
C ASN A 43 -4.67 -6.34 -10.09
N GLU A 44 -5.51 -6.54 -11.08
CA GLU A 44 -5.63 -5.69 -12.27
C GLU A 44 -6.54 -4.47 -12.05
N GLY A 45 -7.34 -4.49 -10.99
CA GLY A 45 -8.29 -3.41 -10.68
C GLY A 45 -7.76 -2.37 -9.70
N ALA A 46 -8.64 -1.48 -9.31
CA ALA A 46 -8.46 -0.64 -8.13
C ALA A 46 -8.53 -1.51 -6.86
N ALA A 47 -8.03 -0.97 -5.74
CA ALA A 47 -8.16 -1.64 -4.46
C ALA A 47 -9.60 -2.17 -4.27
N PHE A 48 -9.71 -3.38 -3.73
CA PHE A 48 -10.99 -4.05 -3.42
C PHE A 48 -11.85 -4.51 -4.62
N GLY A 49 -11.24 -4.72 -5.80
CA GLY A 49 -11.95 -5.30 -6.96
C GLY A 49 -13.00 -4.37 -7.58
N LEU A 50 -12.91 -3.07 -7.33
CA LEU A 50 -13.73 -2.08 -8.00
C LEU A 50 -13.37 -2.06 -9.48
N GLY A 51 -14.36 -2.20 -10.37
CA GLY A 51 -14.20 -2.20 -11.83
C GLY A 51 -13.88 -0.82 -12.43
N ILE A 52 -12.98 -0.08 -11.78
CA ILE A 52 -12.56 1.26 -12.22
C ILE A 52 -11.48 1.12 -13.29
N ARG A 53 -11.59 1.89 -14.35
CA ARG A 53 -10.62 1.91 -15.45
C ARG A 53 -9.22 2.25 -14.94
N PHE A 54 -8.22 1.61 -15.54
CA PHE A 54 -6.80 1.77 -15.20
C PHE A 54 -6.32 3.23 -15.26
N ASP A 55 -6.65 3.93 -16.32
CA ASP A 55 -6.29 5.34 -16.51
C ASP A 55 -6.87 6.26 -15.42
N MET A 56 -8.09 6.00 -14.98
CA MET A 56 -8.72 6.73 -13.89
C MET A 56 -8.03 6.47 -12.55
N VAL A 57 -7.64 5.22 -12.29
CA VAL A 57 -6.88 4.85 -11.08
C VAL A 57 -5.53 5.57 -11.05
N VAL A 58 -4.82 5.59 -12.18
CA VAL A 58 -3.54 6.28 -12.32
C VAL A 58 -3.70 7.78 -12.10
N ALA A 59 -4.65 8.42 -12.78
CA ALA A 59 -4.89 9.86 -12.65
C ALA A 59 -5.29 10.24 -11.21
N ALA A 60 -6.20 9.50 -10.59
CA ALA A 60 -6.60 9.71 -9.20
C ALA A 60 -5.44 9.53 -8.22
N SER A 61 -4.56 8.55 -8.47
CA SER A 61 -3.36 8.33 -7.66
C SER A 61 -2.41 9.53 -7.72
N PHE A 62 -2.12 10.06 -8.90
CA PHE A 62 -1.29 11.26 -9.05
C PHE A 62 -1.90 12.48 -8.35
N ALA A 63 -3.20 12.71 -8.53
CA ALA A 63 -3.90 13.82 -7.89
C ALA A 63 -3.87 13.70 -6.35
N ALA A 64 -4.13 12.51 -5.81
CA ALA A 64 -4.09 12.26 -4.38
C ALA A 64 -2.69 12.44 -3.79
N LEU A 65 -1.65 11.92 -4.44
CA LEU A 65 -0.26 12.06 -3.98
C LEU A 65 0.20 13.53 -4.03
N GLY A 66 -0.19 14.28 -5.07
CA GLY A 66 0.05 15.73 -5.16
C GLY A 66 -0.63 16.53 -4.05
N ALA A 67 -1.89 16.24 -3.78
CA ALA A 67 -2.64 16.87 -2.69
C ALA A 67 -2.04 16.54 -1.31
N LEU A 68 -1.62 15.30 -1.09
CA LEU A 68 -0.98 14.88 0.16
C LEU A 68 0.36 15.57 0.40
N TRP A 69 1.10 15.91 -0.64
CA TRP A 69 2.35 16.64 -0.51
C TRP A 69 2.18 17.98 0.21
N THR A 70 1.03 18.63 0.07
CA THR A 70 0.71 19.89 0.77
C THR A 70 0.67 19.71 2.29
N GLN A 71 0.35 18.50 2.77
CA GLN A 71 0.25 18.16 4.20
C GLN A 71 1.58 17.74 4.85
N ARG A 72 2.69 17.71 4.09
CA ARG A 72 4.02 17.23 4.55
C ARG A 72 4.57 17.92 5.79
N LYS A 73 4.23 19.20 5.98
CA LYS A 73 4.64 19.96 7.19
C LYS A 73 3.84 19.54 8.42
N ARG A 74 2.58 19.14 8.23
CA ARG A 74 1.68 18.70 9.31
C ARG A 74 2.08 17.34 9.87
N SER A 75 2.36 16.38 9.01
CA SER A 75 2.75 15.02 9.39
C SER A 75 3.82 14.49 8.43
N PRO A 76 5.09 14.83 8.64
CA PRO A 76 6.17 14.44 7.70
C PRO A 76 6.27 12.92 7.49
N VAL A 77 6.19 12.15 8.59
CA VAL A 77 6.24 10.68 8.54
C VAL A 77 4.97 10.10 7.93
N GLY A 78 3.79 10.57 8.37
CA GLY A 78 2.52 10.09 7.84
C GLY A 78 2.39 10.31 6.34
N VAL A 79 2.71 11.51 5.88
CA VAL A 79 2.71 11.83 4.44
C VAL A 79 3.78 11.01 3.70
N GLY A 80 4.97 10.83 4.28
CA GLY A 80 6.02 10.01 3.70
C GLY A 80 5.61 8.55 3.50
N LEU A 81 4.93 7.95 4.49
CA LEU A 81 4.38 6.59 4.40
C LEU A 81 3.34 6.46 3.28
N ILE A 82 2.40 7.42 3.19
CA ILE A 82 1.37 7.40 2.15
C ILE A 82 2.00 7.59 0.77
N LEU A 83 2.93 8.53 0.63
CA LEU A 83 3.62 8.79 -0.63
C LEU A 83 4.44 7.56 -1.07
N GLY A 84 5.22 6.96 -0.17
CA GLY A 84 6.03 5.78 -0.48
C GLY A 84 5.19 4.57 -0.85
N GLY A 85 4.15 4.26 -0.08
CA GLY A 85 3.21 3.18 -0.37
C GLY A 85 2.41 3.43 -1.65
N GLY A 86 1.86 4.63 -1.80
CA GLY A 86 1.08 5.01 -2.98
C GLY A 86 1.92 4.98 -4.26
N LEU A 87 3.14 5.52 -4.22
CA LEU A 87 4.08 5.44 -5.35
C LEU A 87 4.47 3.99 -5.66
N SER A 88 4.66 3.13 -4.66
CA SER A 88 4.96 1.72 -4.87
C SER A 88 3.86 1.03 -5.67
N ASN A 89 2.59 1.19 -5.27
CA ASN A 89 1.45 0.62 -5.99
C ASN A 89 1.25 1.24 -7.37
N LEU A 90 1.47 2.56 -7.49
CA LEU A 90 1.34 3.25 -8.77
C LEU A 90 2.41 2.82 -9.78
N LEU A 91 3.67 2.78 -9.36
CA LEU A 91 4.78 2.35 -10.24
C LEU A 91 4.62 0.92 -10.72
N GLU A 92 4.11 0.04 -9.87
CA GLU A 92 3.84 -1.34 -10.28
C GLU A 92 2.71 -1.42 -11.31
N ARG A 93 1.63 -0.66 -11.12
CA ARG A 93 0.57 -0.56 -12.12
C ARG A 93 1.09 -0.02 -13.45
N LEU A 94 1.94 1.00 -13.42
CA LEU A 94 2.52 1.56 -14.65
C LEU A 94 3.45 0.59 -15.38
N ARG A 95 4.15 -0.28 -14.63
CA ARG A 95 5.08 -1.27 -15.20
C ARG A 95 4.39 -2.56 -15.65
N GLN A 96 3.48 -3.07 -14.82
CA GLN A 96 2.90 -4.41 -14.96
C GLN A 96 1.43 -4.38 -15.37
N GLY A 97 0.77 -3.23 -15.37
CA GLY A 97 -0.68 -3.10 -15.51
C GLY A 97 -1.48 -3.59 -14.29
N LYS A 98 -0.82 -4.11 -13.29
CA LYS A 98 -1.41 -4.74 -12.11
C LYS A 98 -0.51 -4.63 -10.89
N VAL A 99 -1.05 -4.93 -9.70
CA VAL A 99 -0.32 -4.91 -8.43
C VAL A 99 -0.27 -6.31 -7.84
N TYR A 100 0.90 -6.70 -7.31
CA TYR A 100 1.07 -7.95 -6.60
C TYR A 100 0.64 -7.80 -5.14
N ASP A 101 -0.44 -8.51 -4.77
CA ASP A 101 -0.99 -8.59 -3.43
C ASP A 101 -0.71 -9.97 -2.83
N TYR A 102 -0.33 -10.03 -1.55
CA TYR A 102 0.22 -11.26 -0.99
C TYR A 102 -0.14 -11.54 0.47
N VAL A 103 -0.72 -10.61 1.22
CA VAL A 103 -1.08 -10.80 2.62
C VAL A 103 -2.58 -10.93 2.77
N GLN A 104 -3.04 -12.07 3.29
CA GLN A 104 -4.44 -12.32 3.62
C GLN A 104 -4.59 -12.61 5.11
N PHE A 105 -5.72 -12.19 5.68
CA PHE A 105 -6.12 -12.46 7.06
C PHE A 105 -7.38 -13.35 7.08
N PRO A 106 -7.26 -14.68 6.92
CA PRO A 106 -8.43 -15.56 6.75
C PRO A 106 -9.40 -15.57 7.93
N LYS A 107 -8.89 -15.27 9.14
CA LYS A 107 -9.67 -15.23 10.38
C LYS A 107 -10.12 -13.82 10.78
N ALA A 108 -9.91 -12.81 9.91
CA ALA A 108 -10.38 -11.45 10.18
C ALA A 108 -11.92 -11.35 10.10
N PRO A 109 -12.54 -10.43 10.86
CA PRO A 109 -13.99 -10.26 10.85
C PRO A 109 -14.48 -9.65 9.52
N GLY A 110 -15.75 -9.91 9.20
CA GLY A 110 -16.45 -9.30 8.08
C GLY A 110 -15.82 -9.61 6.73
N ARG A 111 -15.71 -8.58 5.89
CA ARG A 111 -15.18 -8.71 4.53
C ARG A 111 -13.66 -8.67 4.44
N ILE A 112 -12.97 -8.28 5.51
CA ILE A 112 -11.50 -8.16 5.53
C ILE A 112 -10.83 -9.47 5.12
N LYS A 113 -11.36 -10.61 5.57
CA LYS A 113 -10.87 -11.96 5.23
C LYS A 113 -10.86 -12.28 3.72
N GLN A 114 -11.63 -11.54 2.93
CA GLN A 114 -11.75 -11.77 1.48
C GLN A 114 -10.68 -11.00 0.69
N TYR A 115 -10.09 -9.97 1.29
CA TYR A 115 -9.12 -9.13 0.62
C TYR A 115 -7.69 -9.62 0.83
N ILE A 116 -6.87 -9.41 -0.18
CA ILE A 116 -5.43 -9.65 -0.12
C ILE A 116 -4.75 -8.28 -0.23
N PHE A 117 -3.80 -8.04 0.66
CA PHE A 117 -3.09 -6.78 0.82
C PHE A 117 -1.61 -6.92 0.46
N ASN A 118 -0.94 -5.79 0.33
CA ASN A 118 0.51 -5.71 0.24
C ASN A 118 1.07 -4.73 1.29
N LEU A 119 2.39 -4.66 1.42
CA LEU A 119 3.04 -3.79 2.40
C LEU A 119 2.71 -2.30 2.17
N ALA A 120 2.51 -1.89 0.92
CA ALA A 120 2.14 -0.51 0.59
C ALA A 120 0.76 -0.14 1.17
N ASP A 121 -0.20 -1.07 1.20
CA ASP A 121 -1.53 -0.82 1.79
C ASP A 121 -1.42 -0.53 3.29
N PHE A 122 -0.56 -1.26 4.00
CA PHE A 122 -0.31 -1.01 5.42
C PHE A 122 0.41 0.32 5.66
N ALA A 123 1.37 0.67 4.80
CA ALA A 123 2.06 1.96 4.88
C ALA A 123 1.07 3.12 4.66
N ILE A 124 0.18 3.01 3.69
CA ILE A 124 -0.87 4.01 3.41
C ILE A 124 -1.82 4.13 4.62
N LEU A 125 -2.28 3.02 5.17
CA LEU A 125 -3.18 3.00 6.32
C LEU A 125 -2.50 3.64 7.55
N LEU A 126 -1.28 3.22 7.87
CA LEU A 126 -0.51 3.76 9.00
C LEU A 126 -0.22 5.25 8.81
N GLY A 127 0.14 5.66 7.61
CA GLY A 127 0.36 7.06 7.26
C GLY A 127 -0.90 7.89 7.42
N GLY A 128 -2.06 7.38 7.02
CA GLY A 128 -3.37 7.99 7.23
C GLY A 128 -3.71 8.18 8.70
N LEU A 129 -3.45 7.16 9.53
CA LEU A 129 -3.61 7.25 10.97
C LEU A 129 -2.68 8.31 11.58
N CYS A 130 -1.41 8.33 11.19
CA CYS A 130 -0.47 9.36 11.65
C CYS A 130 -0.91 10.78 11.27
N LEU A 131 -1.48 10.96 10.09
CA LEU A 131 -1.97 12.25 9.61
C LEU A 131 -3.25 12.67 10.36
N SER A 132 -4.17 11.76 10.62
CA SER A 132 -5.45 12.02 11.30
C SER A 132 -5.26 12.35 12.79
N LEU A 133 -4.31 11.70 13.46
CA LEU A 133 -4.01 11.92 14.87
C LEU A 133 -3.29 13.25 15.13
N ARG A 134 -2.71 13.87 14.12
CA ARG A 134 -2.06 15.19 14.25
C ARG A 134 -3.11 16.30 14.26
N LYS A 135 -3.36 16.87 15.45
CA LYS A 135 -4.23 18.04 15.62
C LYS A 135 -3.78 19.17 14.68
N LYS A 136 -4.75 19.78 13.99
CA LYS A 136 -4.52 21.02 13.24
C LYS A 136 -4.05 22.08 14.26
N LYS A 137 -2.80 22.55 14.16
CA LYS A 137 -2.40 23.74 14.92
C LYS A 137 -3.30 24.88 14.46
N ARG A 138 -4.16 25.34 15.36
CA ARG A 138 -4.94 26.57 15.17
C ARG A 138 -4.01 27.77 15.12
#